data_acccbe7ae2fa1ef518b3131e2832cc86
#
_entry.id   acccbe7ae2fa1ef518b3131e2832cc86
#
_cell.length_a   1.000
_cell.length_b   1.000
_cell.length_c   1.000
_cell.angle_alpha   90.00
_cell.angle_beta   90.00
_cell.angle_gamma   90.00
#
_symmetry.space_group_name_H-M   'P 1'
#
loop_
_entity.id
_entity.type
_entity.pdbx_description
1 polymer ?
#
loop_
_entity_poly.entity_id
_entity_poly.type
_entity_poly.pdbx_seq_one_letter_code
_entity_poly.pdbx_strand_id
1 'polypeptide(L)'
;MRILTVGFNDDYVKELEKELDKYFICIVDNAKDMYDATNFTDFRHYELVVIVDEGVKFSLERYVNEVKKKKSETKIMILTSNVRAQAGFFSLGVDDVIYQHCEYPDLIAARVLANMRHLFGTQVNIDKLVIDIANKKIEYDEKIVSLNGKTFDILAYLALRKQRVFSKDEIINALWEEPEYVSDNTVEVAINQIRKRLKSILGFQVIHTVRRRGYKFSY
;
A
#
# COMPACT_ATOMS: atom_id res chain seq x y z
N MET A 1 2.38 -0.09 1.87
CA MET A 1 1.05 -0.01 1.25
C MET A 1 0.01 -0.02 2.34
N ARG A 2 -1.09 0.69 2.16
CA ARG A 2 -2.21 0.64 3.11
C ARG A 2 -3.46 0.09 2.43
N ILE A 3 -4.05 -0.95 3.02
CA ILE A 3 -5.25 -1.63 2.53
C ILE A 3 -6.36 -1.39 3.54
N LEU A 4 -7.58 -1.15 3.05
CA LEU A 4 -8.79 -1.14 3.88
C LEU A 4 -9.61 -2.38 3.54
N THR A 5 -9.92 -3.17 4.55
CA THR A 5 -10.93 -4.24 4.46
C THR A 5 -12.25 -3.73 5.05
N VAL A 6 -13.37 -4.16 4.49
CA VAL A 6 -14.70 -3.73 4.92
C VAL A 6 -15.60 -4.94 5.04
N GLY A 7 -16.21 -5.15 6.22
CA GLY A 7 -17.11 -6.26 6.49
C GLY A 7 -16.43 -7.60 6.80
N PHE A 8 -15.14 -7.60 7.06
CA PHE A 8 -14.41 -8.79 7.50
C PHE A 8 -14.36 -8.89 9.02
N ASN A 9 -14.24 -10.12 9.55
CA ASN A 9 -13.93 -10.29 10.95
C ASN A 9 -12.44 -10.07 11.21
N ASP A 10 -12.09 -9.64 12.42
CA ASP A 10 -10.73 -9.25 12.77
C ASP A 10 -9.71 -10.40 12.71
N ASP A 11 -10.11 -11.64 12.96
CA ASP A 11 -9.21 -12.79 12.90
C ASP A 11 -8.86 -13.11 11.45
N TYR A 12 -9.82 -13.03 10.53
CA TYR A 12 -9.56 -13.16 9.10
C TYR A 12 -8.60 -12.07 8.60
N VAL A 13 -8.78 -10.83 9.05
CA VAL A 13 -7.90 -9.71 8.66
C VAL A 13 -6.47 -9.95 9.12
N LYS A 14 -6.25 -10.45 10.33
CA LYS A 14 -4.91 -10.81 10.84
C LYS A 14 -4.25 -11.91 9.99
N GLU A 15 -5.02 -12.92 9.58
CA GLU A 15 -4.51 -13.96 8.71
C GLU A 15 -4.19 -13.41 7.30
N LEU A 16 -5.05 -12.56 6.76
CA LEU A 16 -4.81 -11.90 5.47
C LEU A 16 -3.54 -11.03 5.52
N GLU A 17 -3.37 -10.24 6.58
CA GLU A 17 -2.17 -9.41 6.77
C GLU A 17 -0.91 -10.27 6.81
N LYS A 18 -0.93 -11.38 7.55
CA LYS A 18 0.18 -12.34 7.59
C LYS A 18 0.50 -12.96 6.23
N GLU A 19 -0.53 -13.25 5.41
CA GLU A 19 -0.32 -13.73 4.04
C GLU A 19 0.29 -12.65 3.15
N LEU A 20 -0.18 -11.41 3.27
CA LEU A 20 0.32 -10.27 2.50
C LEU A 20 1.76 -9.90 2.86
N ASP A 21 2.13 -9.99 4.13
CA ASP A 21 3.48 -9.68 4.64
C ASP A 21 4.58 -10.57 4.03
N LYS A 22 4.22 -11.74 3.50
CA LYS A 22 5.15 -12.60 2.77
C LYS A 22 5.66 -11.96 1.46
N TYR A 23 4.94 -10.97 0.94
CA TYR A 23 5.19 -10.40 -0.38
C TYR A 23 5.53 -8.92 -0.35
N PHE A 24 5.03 -8.17 0.63
CA PHE A 24 5.27 -6.73 0.71
C PHE A 24 4.93 -6.14 2.09
N ILE A 25 5.47 -4.96 2.36
CA ILE A 25 5.19 -4.21 3.57
C ILE A 25 3.81 -3.58 3.43
N CYS A 26 2.83 -4.06 4.18
CA CYS A 26 1.48 -3.48 4.19
C CYS A 26 0.98 -3.19 5.60
N ILE A 27 -0.03 -2.35 5.67
CA ILE A 27 -0.87 -2.12 6.85
C ILE A 27 -2.29 -2.40 6.39
N VAL A 28 -3.01 -3.21 7.14
CA VAL A 28 -4.40 -3.54 6.85
C VAL A 28 -5.29 -2.96 7.95
N ASP A 29 -6.04 -1.91 7.62
CA ASP A 29 -7.10 -1.41 8.48
C ASP A 29 -8.39 -2.18 8.20
N ASN A 30 -9.25 -2.35 9.20
CA ASN A 30 -10.53 -3.04 9.07
C ASN A 30 -11.68 -2.12 9.46
N ALA A 31 -12.59 -1.86 8.53
CA ALA A 31 -13.84 -1.17 8.77
C ALA A 31 -14.98 -2.17 8.94
N LYS A 32 -15.83 -1.96 9.93
CA LYS A 32 -16.96 -2.85 10.21
C LYS A 32 -18.03 -2.77 9.15
N ASP A 33 -18.24 -1.57 8.60
CA ASP A 33 -19.28 -1.29 7.62
C ASP A 33 -18.88 -0.12 6.69
N MET A 34 -19.78 0.26 5.78
CA MET A 34 -19.56 1.36 4.83
C MET A 34 -19.46 2.74 5.49
N TYR A 35 -20.06 2.95 6.64
CA TYR A 35 -19.94 4.21 7.37
C TYR A 35 -18.55 4.36 7.96
N ASP A 36 -18.07 3.32 8.61
CA ASP A 36 -16.70 3.24 9.09
C ASP A 36 -15.68 3.40 7.94
N ALA A 37 -15.91 2.69 6.84
CA ALA A 37 -15.07 2.78 5.65
C ALA A 37 -14.99 4.21 5.08
N THR A 38 -16.08 4.96 5.10
CA THR A 38 -16.11 6.36 4.67
C THR A 38 -15.22 7.21 5.59
N ASN A 39 -15.33 7.04 6.91
CA ASN A 39 -14.49 7.74 7.87
C ASN A 39 -13.00 7.41 7.64
N PHE A 40 -12.66 6.14 7.49
CA PHE A 40 -11.28 5.75 7.21
C PHE A 40 -10.75 6.39 5.92
N THR A 41 -11.52 6.35 4.83
CA THR A 41 -11.08 6.87 3.53
C THR A 41 -11.09 8.40 3.45
N ASP A 42 -11.81 9.12 4.31
CA ASP A 42 -11.77 10.58 4.38
C ASP A 42 -10.45 11.07 5.03
N PHE A 43 -9.96 10.35 6.03
CA PHE A 43 -8.77 10.76 6.78
C PHE A 43 -7.47 10.12 6.30
N ARG A 44 -7.53 8.94 5.66
CA ARG A 44 -6.35 8.16 5.25
C ARG A 44 -6.38 7.86 3.75
N HIS A 45 -5.20 7.64 3.19
CA HIS A 45 -5.07 7.18 1.80
C HIS A 45 -4.87 5.67 1.78
N TYR A 46 -5.69 4.99 0.98
CA TYR A 46 -5.59 3.55 0.73
C TYR A 46 -5.27 3.29 -0.74
N GLU A 47 -4.32 2.41 -1.00
CA GLU A 47 -4.05 1.95 -2.36
C GLU A 47 -5.08 0.93 -2.82
N LEU A 48 -5.68 0.18 -1.87
CA LEU A 48 -6.72 -0.82 -2.15
C LEU A 48 -7.78 -0.81 -1.05
N VAL A 49 -9.03 -0.95 -1.45
CA VAL A 49 -10.16 -1.25 -0.57
C VAL A 49 -10.75 -2.59 -0.98
N VAL A 50 -10.89 -3.51 -0.03
CA VAL A 50 -11.47 -4.84 -0.22
C VAL A 50 -12.78 -4.91 0.55
N ILE A 51 -13.89 -5.13 -0.14
CA ILE A 51 -15.23 -5.01 0.42
C ILE A 51 -15.98 -6.35 0.32
N VAL A 52 -16.59 -6.79 1.41
CA VAL A 52 -17.58 -7.87 1.38
C VAL A 52 -18.95 -7.25 1.09
N ASP A 53 -19.57 -7.67 -0.02
CA ASP A 53 -20.93 -7.25 -0.38
C ASP A 53 -21.95 -8.10 0.39
N GLU A 54 -22.49 -7.53 1.46
CA GLU A 54 -23.57 -8.14 2.25
C GLU A 54 -24.98 -7.89 1.70
N GLY A 55 -25.08 -7.36 0.47
CA GLY A 55 -26.35 -7.14 -0.21
C GLY A 55 -27.01 -5.76 0.01
N VAL A 56 -26.34 -4.83 0.71
CA VAL A 56 -26.81 -3.45 0.90
C VAL A 56 -26.31 -2.58 -0.26
N LYS A 57 -26.90 -2.74 -1.44
CA LYS A 57 -26.43 -2.13 -2.70
C LYS A 57 -26.27 -0.61 -2.64
N PHE A 58 -27.19 0.11 -2.05
CA PHE A 58 -27.20 1.58 -2.11
C PHE A 58 -26.00 2.22 -1.41
N SER A 59 -25.62 1.69 -0.27
CA SER A 59 -24.45 2.20 0.47
C SER A 59 -23.14 1.89 -0.26
N LEU A 60 -23.04 0.71 -0.88
CA LEU A 60 -21.85 0.27 -1.61
C LEU A 60 -21.64 1.11 -2.89
N GLU A 61 -22.65 1.29 -3.72
CA GLU A 61 -22.58 2.11 -4.94
C GLU A 61 -22.17 3.56 -4.63
N ARG A 62 -22.77 4.14 -3.60
CA ARG A 62 -22.43 5.50 -3.15
C ARG A 62 -20.98 5.58 -2.71
N TYR A 63 -20.52 4.63 -1.89
CA TYR A 63 -19.16 4.59 -1.40
C TYR A 63 -18.14 4.47 -2.54
N VAL A 64 -18.35 3.52 -3.48
CA VAL A 64 -17.49 3.34 -4.65
C VAL A 64 -17.38 4.64 -5.45
N ASN A 65 -18.51 5.28 -5.75
CA ASN A 65 -18.55 6.54 -6.50
C ASN A 65 -17.80 7.66 -5.77
N GLU A 66 -17.96 7.79 -4.45
CA GLU A 66 -17.25 8.81 -3.66
C GLU A 66 -15.76 8.57 -3.63
N VAL A 67 -15.30 7.32 -3.42
CA VAL A 67 -13.88 6.97 -3.43
C VAL A 67 -13.27 7.24 -4.81
N LYS A 68 -13.89 6.78 -5.88
CA LYS A 68 -13.38 6.97 -7.25
C LYS A 68 -13.34 8.45 -7.64
N LYS A 69 -14.29 9.25 -7.19
CA LYS A 69 -14.32 10.69 -7.45
C LYS A 69 -13.21 11.44 -6.70
N LYS A 70 -12.98 11.10 -5.43
CA LYS A 70 -12.00 11.79 -4.57
C LYS A 70 -10.58 11.23 -4.73
N LYS A 71 -10.44 9.93 -4.96
CA LYS A 71 -9.17 9.17 -4.95
C LYS A 71 -9.17 8.17 -6.11
N SER A 72 -9.11 8.67 -7.35
CA SER A 72 -9.20 7.87 -8.57
C SER A 72 -8.16 6.74 -8.68
N GLU A 73 -7.03 6.86 -8.01
CA GLU A 73 -5.96 5.85 -8.00
C GLU A 73 -6.23 4.69 -7.03
N THR A 74 -7.15 4.86 -6.06
CA THR A 74 -7.51 3.80 -5.12
C THR A 74 -8.19 2.67 -5.87
N LYS A 75 -7.62 1.47 -5.76
CA LYS A 75 -8.24 0.25 -6.30
C LYS A 75 -9.36 -0.22 -5.39
N ILE A 76 -10.41 -0.79 -5.97
CA ILE A 76 -11.54 -1.36 -5.23
C ILE A 76 -11.77 -2.78 -5.70
N MET A 77 -11.82 -3.71 -4.75
CA MET A 77 -12.12 -5.11 -4.96
C MET A 77 -13.38 -5.47 -4.15
N ILE A 78 -14.31 -6.19 -4.75
CA ILE A 78 -15.56 -6.61 -4.11
C ILE A 78 -15.64 -8.13 -4.07
N LEU A 79 -15.97 -8.66 -2.90
CA LEU A 79 -16.37 -10.06 -2.72
C LEU A 79 -17.89 -10.12 -2.67
N THR A 80 -18.52 -10.87 -3.56
CA THR A 80 -19.98 -10.99 -3.62
C THR A 80 -20.44 -12.41 -3.91
N SER A 81 -21.52 -12.83 -3.28
CA SER A 81 -22.25 -14.07 -3.63
C SER A 81 -23.22 -13.89 -4.81
N ASN A 82 -23.43 -12.66 -5.27
CA ASN A 82 -24.36 -12.34 -6.34
C ASN A 82 -23.67 -12.24 -7.70
N VAL A 83 -23.68 -13.33 -8.47
CA VAL A 83 -23.10 -13.38 -9.83
C VAL A 83 -23.63 -12.30 -10.75
N ARG A 84 -24.93 -11.97 -10.64
CA ARG A 84 -25.59 -11.00 -11.53
C ARG A 84 -25.18 -9.55 -11.23
N ALA A 85 -24.66 -9.27 -10.03
CA ALA A 85 -24.21 -7.93 -9.65
C ALA A 85 -22.85 -7.57 -10.24
N GLN A 86 -22.05 -8.55 -10.66
CA GLN A 86 -20.65 -8.32 -11.10
C GLN A 86 -20.52 -7.29 -12.22
N ALA A 87 -21.33 -7.41 -13.28
CA ALA A 87 -21.29 -6.46 -14.40
C ALA A 87 -21.59 -5.02 -13.95
N GLY A 88 -22.53 -4.86 -13.01
CA GLY A 88 -22.84 -3.56 -12.41
C GLY A 88 -21.68 -2.97 -11.64
N PHE A 89 -20.95 -3.77 -10.86
CA PHE A 89 -19.78 -3.31 -10.11
C PHE A 89 -18.65 -2.81 -11.02
N PHE A 90 -18.35 -3.52 -12.10
CA PHE A 90 -17.37 -3.03 -13.08
C PHE A 90 -17.80 -1.72 -13.73
N SER A 91 -19.10 -1.54 -14.00
CA SER A 91 -19.64 -0.28 -14.53
C SER A 91 -19.51 0.89 -13.57
N LEU A 92 -19.43 0.63 -12.26
CA LEU A 92 -19.15 1.64 -11.23
C LEU A 92 -17.65 1.98 -11.09
N GLY A 93 -16.77 1.27 -11.80
CA GLY A 93 -15.33 1.47 -11.74
C GLY A 93 -14.63 0.62 -10.69
N VAL A 94 -15.24 -0.48 -10.23
CA VAL A 94 -14.59 -1.50 -9.40
C VAL A 94 -13.52 -2.21 -10.24
N ASP A 95 -12.35 -2.45 -9.63
CA ASP A 95 -11.18 -2.99 -10.35
C ASP A 95 -11.16 -4.52 -10.39
N ASP A 96 -11.76 -5.19 -9.40
CA ASP A 96 -11.90 -6.65 -9.38
C ASP A 96 -13.13 -7.09 -8.60
N VAL A 97 -13.73 -8.20 -9.02
CA VAL A 97 -14.89 -8.79 -8.34
C VAL A 97 -14.67 -10.28 -8.16
N ILE A 98 -14.68 -10.72 -6.91
CA ILE A 98 -14.52 -12.13 -6.54
C ILE A 98 -15.91 -12.69 -6.22
N TYR A 99 -16.26 -13.74 -6.95
CA TYR A 99 -17.47 -14.51 -6.66
C TYR A 99 -17.21 -15.50 -5.54
N GLN A 100 -18.10 -15.54 -4.58
CA GLN A 100 -18.13 -16.27 -3.31
C GLN A 100 -17.37 -15.58 -2.16
N HIS A 101 -17.89 -15.88 -0.95
CA HIS A 101 -17.14 -15.61 0.28
C HIS A 101 -15.87 -16.45 0.23
N CYS A 102 -14.75 -15.79 0.06
CA CYS A 102 -13.48 -16.47 0.06
C CYS A 102 -13.08 -16.75 1.51
N GLU A 103 -13.18 -18.01 1.90
CA GLU A 103 -12.80 -18.47 3.24
C GLU A 103 -11.28 -18.53 3.42
N TYR A 104 -10.53 -18.32 2.32
CA TYR A 104 -9.07 -18.49 2.29
C TYR A 104 -8.34 -17.16 2.12
N PRO A 105 -7.65 -16.66 3.16
CA PRO A 105 -6.88 -15.41 3.11
C PRO A 105 -5.80 -15.41 2.03
N ASP A 106 -5.18 -16.55 1.75
CA ASP A 106 -4.15 -16.72 0.72
C ASP A 106 -4.68 -16.45 -0.70
N LEU A 107 -5.94 -16.79 -0.99
CA LEU A 107 -6.56 -16.49 -2.28
C LEU A 107 -6.84 -14.99 -2.44
N ILE A 108 -7.30 -14.32 -1.38
CA ILE A 108 -7.45 -12.87 -1.39
C ILE A 108 -6.08 -12.20 -1.54
N ALA A 109 -5.06 -12.66 -0.80
CA ALA A 109 -3.69 -12.16 -0.95
C ALA A 109 -3.17 -12.32 -2.39
N ALA A 110 -3.41 -13.46 -3.03
CA ALA A 110 -3.04 -13.69 -4.43
C ALA A 110 -3.75 -12.72 -5.39
N ARG A 111 -5.03 -12.41 -5.15
CA ARG A 111 -5.79 -11.41 -5.93
C ARG A 111 -5.28 -10.00 -5.69
N VAL A 112 -5.00 -9.64 -4.45
CA VAL A 112 -4.36 -8.36 -4.10
C VAL A 112 -3.05 -8.21 -4.85
N LEU A 113 -2.18 -9.23 -4.81
CA LEU A 113 -0.93 -9.25 -5.57
C LEU A 113 -1.15 -9.05 -7.08
N ALA A 114 -2.14 -9.73 -7.66
CA ALA A 114 -2.43 -9.62 -9.08
C ALA A 114 -2.88 -8.19 -9.46
N ASN A 115 -3.78 -7.59 -8.68
CA ASN A 115 -4.32 -6.25 -8.92
C ASN A 115 -3.29 -5.14 -8.67
N MET A 116 -2.38 -5.38 -7.73
CA MET A 116 -1.38 -4.39 -7.32
C MET A 116 0.01 -4.65 -7.93
N ARG A 117 0.12 -5.59 -8.87
CA ARG A 117 1.40 -6.05 -9.46
C ARG A 117 2.26 -4.92 -10.01
N HIS A 118 1.64 -3.86 -10.52
CA HIS A 118 2.36 -2.67 -11.01
C HIS A 118 3.03 -1.84 -9.90
N LEU A 119 2.62 -2.05 -8.63
CA LEU A 119 3.21 -1.41 -7.45
C LEU A 119 4.26 -2.31 -6.77
N PHE A 120 4.36 -3.58 -7.18
CA PHE A 120 5.17 -4.58 -6.51
C PHE A 120 6.13 -5.28 -7.48
N GLY A 121 7.38 -4.87 -7.38
CA GLY A 121 8.47 -5.79 -7.67
C GLY A 121 8.97 -6.32 -6.34
N THR A 122 9.27 -7.59 -6.26
CA THR A 122 9.98 -8.14 -5.10
C THR A 122 11.38 -7.53 -4.96
N GLN A 123 11.85 -6.92 -6.04
CA GLN A 123 13.16 -6.27 -6.11
C GLN A 123 13.11 -5.02 -6.98
N VAL A 124 13.84 -4.00 -6.56
CA VAL A 124 14.14 -2.83 -7.38
C VAL A 124 15.61 -2.93 -7.81
N ASN A 125 15.81 -3.15 -9.10
CA ASN A 125 17.14 -3.25 -9.70
C ASN A 125 17.50 -1.93 -10.39
N ILE A 126 18.65 -1.37 -10.06
CA ILE A 126 19.17 -0.12 -10.60
C ILE A 126 20.68 -0.25 -10.74
N ASP A 127 21.13 -0.54 -11.96
CA ASP A 127 22.54 -0.85 -12.21
C ASP A 127 23.02 -1.94 -11.23
N LYS A 128 23.98 -1.63 -10.38
CA LYS A 128 24.51 -2.53 -9.36
C LYS A 128 23.72 -2.53 -8.03
N LEU A 129 22.74 -1.66 -7.88
CA LEU A 129 21.91 -1.56 -6.67
C LEU A 129 20.70 -2.50 -6.80
N VAL A 130 20.59 -3.42 -5.87
CA VAL A 130 19.44 -4.30 -5.71
C VAL A 130 18.79 -4.03 -4.36
N ILE A 131 17.53 -3.63 -4.36
CA ILE A 131 16.72 -3.50 -3.14
C ILE A 131 15.73 -4.66 -3.17
N ASP A 132 16.01 -5.71 -2.40
CA ASP A 132 15.15 -6.88 -2.23
C ASP A 132 14.17 -6.59 -1.10
N ILE A 133 12.91 -6.39 -1.48
CA ILE A 133 11.86 -5.98 -0.57
C ILE A 133 11.36 -7.18 0.25
N ALA A 134 11.24 -8.34 -0.39
CA ALA A 134 10.77 -9.56 0.26
C ALA A 134 11.74 -10.01 1.38
N ASN A 135 13.04 -9.92 1.12
CA ASN A 135 14.06 -10.30 2.10
C ASN A 135 14.59 -9.12 2.93
N LYS A 136 14.02 -7.91 2.76
CA LYS A 136 14.46 -6.66 3.43
C LYS A 136 15.97 -6.43 3.31
N LYS A 137 16.54 -6.71 2.14
CA LYS A 137 17.97 -6.67 1.85
C LYS A 137 18.28 -5.60 0.82
N ILE A 138 19.39 -4.90 1.02
CA ILE A 138 19.94 -3.98 0.02
C ILE A 138 21.33 -4.49 -0.33
N GLU A 139 21.62 -4.58 -1.60
CA GLU A 139 22.91 -5.03 -2.12
C GLU A 139 23.41 -4.05 -3.18
N TYR A 140 24.68 -3.74 -3.13
CA TYR A 140 25.37 -2.94 -4.14
C TYR A 140 26.74 -3.53 -4.43
N ASP A 141 26.96 -3.94 -5.68
CA ASP A 141 28.25 -4.52 -6.12
C ASP A 141 28.69 -5.65 -5.16
N GLU A 142 27.78 -6.60 -4.89
CA GLU A 142 27.95 -7.75 -3.97
C GLU A 142 28.10 -7.39 -2.48
N LYS A 143 28.04 -6.11 -2.12
CA LYS A 143 28.12 -5.65 -0.73
C LYS A 143 26.73 -5.41 -0.15
N ILE A 144 26.48 -6.00 1.03
CA ILE A 144 25.22 -5.83 1.75
C ILE A 144 25.22 -4.46 2.44
N VAL A 145 24.14 -3.71 2.23
CA VAL A 145 23.86 -2.43 2.88
C VAL A 145 22.77 -2.64 3.92
N SER A 146 23.10 -2.43 5.19
CA SER A 146 22.09 -2.57 6.26
C SER A 146 21.34 -1.27 6.46
N LEU A 147 20.02 -1.34 6.28
CA LEU A 147 19.04 -0.38 6.77
C LEU A 147 18.00 -1.18 7.54
N ASN A 148 17.59 -0.70 8.70
CA ASN A 148 16.71 -1.45 9.59
C ASN A 148 15.35 -0.78 9.73
N GLY A 149 14.31 -1.58 10.03
CA GLY A 149 12.98 -1.14 10.41
C GLY A 149 12.39 -0.13 9.41
N LYS A 150 11.77 0.91 9.94
CA LYS A 150 11.06 1.94 9.14
C LYS A 150 11.97 2.68 8.14
N THR A 151 13.28 2.72 8.37
CA THR A 151 14.23 3.33 7.42
C THR A 151 14.30 2.53 6.12
N PHE A 152 14.31 1.19 6.21
CA PHE A 152 14.21 0.31 5.04
C PHE A 152 12.83 0.45 4.37
N ASP A 153 11.77 0.45 5.16
CA ASP A 153 10.39 0.52 4.66
C ASP A 153 10.15 1.81 3.86
N ILE A 154 10.68 2.95 4.32
CA ILE A 154 10.63 4.22 3.58
C ILE A 154 11.39 4.12 2.25
N LEU A 155 12.60 3.56 2.26
CA LEU A 155 13.38 3.40 1.04
C LEU A 155 12.64 2.51 0.03
N ALA A 156 12.13 1.37 0.46
CA ALA A 156 11.38 0.42 -0.36
C ALA A 156 10.12 1.08 -0.94
N TYR A 157 9.36 1.80 -0.12
CA TYR A 157 8.16 2.51 -0.52
C TYR A 157 8.42 3.53 -1.64
N LEU A 158 9.47 4.32 -1.50
CA LEU A 158 9.86 5.31 -2.50
C LEU A 158 10.46 4.67 -3.76
N ALA A 159 11.28 3.64 -3.60
CA ALA A 159 11.97 2.97 -4.70
C ALA A 159 11.01 2.19 -5.63
N LEU A 160 9.96 1.59 -5.08
CA LEU A 160 8.91 0.94 -5.87
C LEU A 160 8.14 1.91 -6.77
N ARG A 161 8.06 3.18 -6.38
CA ARG A 161 7.30 4.23 -7.07
C ARG A 161 8.24 5.31 -7.61
N LYS A 162 9.22 4.87 -8.38
CA LYS A 162 10.26 5.75 -8.97
C LYS A 162 9.65 7.01 -9.58
N GLN A 163 10.33 8.14 -9.40
CA GLN A 163 9.96 9.46 -9.92
C GLN A 163 8.70 10.10 -9.31
N ARG A 164 7.86 9.36 -8.59
CA ARG A 164 6.74 9.95 -7.86
C ARG A 164 7.26 10.72 -6.64
N VAL A 165 6.67 11.89 -6.39
CA VAL A 165 6.94 12.71 -5.20
C VAL A 165 5.92 12.36 -4.14
N PHE A 166 6.40 12.10 -2.92
CA PHE A 166 5.56 11.80 -1.76
C PHE A 166 5.78 12.85 -0.69
N SER A 167 4.70 13.41 -0.16
CA SER A 167 4.76 14.25 1.04
C SER A 167 5.15 13.43 2.27
N LYS A 168 5.49 14.12 3.36
CA LYS A 168 5.74 13.43 4.64
C LYS A 168 4.50 12.71 5.12
N ASP A 169 3.34 13.35 5.02
CA ASP A 169 2.06 12.79 5.43
C ASP A 169 1.72 11.53 4.62
N GLU A 170 1.95 11.52 3.30
CA GLU A 170 1.76 10.32 2.48
C GLU A 170 2.66 9.17 2.93
N ILE A 171 3.93 9.45 3.26
CA ILE A 171 4.87 8.43 3.76
C ILE A 171 4.43 7.92 5.13
N ILE A 172 4.05 8.81 6.04
CA ILE A 172 3.59 8.45 7.38
C ILE A 172 2.31 7.60 7.28
N ASN A 173 1.32 8.07 6.53
CA ASN A 173 0.06 7.36 6.34
C ASN A 173 0.24 5.96 5.70
N ALA A 174 1.24 5.79 4.84
CA ALA A 174 1.48 4.51 4.16
C ALA A 174 2.25 3.50 5.02
N LEU A 175 3.01 3.94 6.04
CA LEU A 175 3.98 3.08 6.71
C LEU A 175 3.81 2.99 8.24
N TRP A 176 2.93 3.76 8.86
CA TRP A 176 2.65 3.68 10.30
C TRP A 176 1.19 3.32 10.54
N GLU A 177 0.95 2.45 11.52
CA GLU A 177 -0.39 2.03 11.93
C GLU A 177 -1.19 3.23 12.45
N GLU A 178 -0.59 4.00 13.33
CA GLU A 178 -1.15 5.20 13.97
C GLU A 178 -0.44 6.46 13.48
N PRO A 179 -0.72 6.92 12.25
CA PRO A 179 -0.02 8.05 11.62
C PRO A 179 -0.16 9.37 12.39
N GLU A 180 -1.26 9.55 13.11
CA GLU A 180 -1.56 10.75 13.92
C GLU A 180 -0.59 10.98 15.09
N TYR A 181 0.11 9.93 15.55
CA TYR A 181 1.11 10.04 16.62
C TYR A 181 2.55 10.16 16.10
N VAL A 182 2.75 10.23 14.80
CA VAL A 182 4.08 10.30 14.19
C VAL A 182 4.42 11.75 13.84
N SER A 183 5.57 12.22 14.32
CA SER A 183 6.02 13.57 13.97
C SER A 183 6.68 13.60 12.59
N ASP A 184 6.56 14.72 11.88
CA ASP A 184 7.20 14.99 10.59
C ASP A 184 8.72 14.81 10.62
N ASN A 185 9.35 15.08 11.76
CA ASN A 185 10.79 14.88 11.95
C ASN A 185 11.22 13.43 11.80
N THR A 186 10.33 12.47 12.10
CA THR A 186 10.62 11.04 11.98
C THR A 186 10.99 10.67 10.54
N VAL A 187 10.24 11.17 9.57
CA VAL A 187 10.53 10.95 8.14
C VAL A 187 11.83 11.64 7.74
N GLU A 188 12.05 12.87 8.17
CA GLU A 188 13.30 13.62 7.84
C GLU A 188 14.55 12.90 8.35
N VAL A 189 14.51 12.45 9.59
CA VAL A 189 15.62 11.69 10.20
C VAL A 189 15.90 10.41 9.42
N ALA A 190 14.86 9.65 9.10
CA ALA A 190 14.99 8.42 8.32
C ALA A 190 15.54 8.69 6.91
N ILE A 191 15.03 9.68 6.20
CA ILE A 191 15.54 10.08 4.88
C ILE A 191 17.03 10.47 4.95
N ASN A 192 17.43 11.21 5.97
CA ASN A 192 18.84 11.60 6.15
C ASN A 192 19.74 10.39 6.44
N GLN A 193 19.25 9.41 7.22
CA GLN A 193 19.96 8.15 7.44
C GLN A 193 20.12 7.35 6.14
N ILE A 194 19.05 7.21 5.35
CA ILE A 194 19.09 6.54 4.04
C ILE A 194 20.12 7.22 3.14
N ARG A 195 20.05 8.54 3.00
CA ARG A 195 20.98 9.33 2.18
C ARG A 195 22.41 9.12 2.59
N LYS A 196 22.70 9.25 3.88
CA LYS A 196 24.06 9.07 4.42
C LYS A 196 24.58 7.67 4.11
N ARG A 197 23.76 6.65 4.35
CA ARG A 197 24.18 5.25 4.18
C ARG A 197 24.37 4.89 2.70
N LEU A 198 23.42 5.24 1.85
CA LEU A 198 23.53 4.93 0.42
C LEU A 198 24.58 5.77 -0.28
N LYS A 199 24.68 7.06 0.00
CA LYS A 199 25.70 7.92 -0.61
C LYS A 199 27.13 7.45 -0.32
N SER A 200 27.39 6.93 0.89
CA SER A 200 28.73 6.41 1.25
C SER A 200 29.15 5.17 0.43
N ILE A 201 28.19 4.49 -0.20
CA ILE A 201 28.41 3.24 -0.93
C ILE A 201 28.27 3.46 -2.44
N LEU A 202 27.23 4.20 -2.85
CA LEU A 202 26.91 4.50 -4.25
C LEU A 202 27.78 5.64 -4.82
N GLY A 203 28.26 6.56 -3.98
CA GLY A 203 28.91 7.79 -4.41
C GLY A 203 27.95 8.92 -4.81
N PHE A 204 26.66 8.65 -4.98
CA PHE A 204 25.62 9.60 -5.38
C PHE A 204 24.35 9.44 -4.52
N GLN A 205 23.41 10.36 -4.71
CA GLN A 205 22.17 10.41 -3.95
C GLN A 205 21.00 9.87 -4.78
N VAL A 206 20.21 8.96 -4.20
CA VAL A 206 19.02 8.35 -4.84
C VAL A 206 17.68 8.89 -4.31
N ILE A 207 17.68 9.57 -3.15
CA ILE A 207 16.46 10.22 -2.64
C ILE A 207 16.64 11.74 -2.71
N HIS A 208 15.78 12.40 -3.45
CA HIS A 208 15.81 13.83 -3.67
C HIS A 208 14.65 14.53 -2.98
N THR A 209 14.93 15.71 -2.40
CA THR A 209 13.88 16.58 -1.88
C THR A 209 13.30 17.42 -3.01
N VAL A 210 11.98 17.37 -3.15
CA VAL A 210 11.23 18.30 -3.99
C VAL A 210 10.67 19.38 -3.08
N ARG A 211 11.23 20.59 -3.19
CA ARG A 211 10.94 21.70 -2.27
C ARG A 211 9.42 21.92 -2.11
N ARG A 212 8.96 22.00 -0.87
CA ARG A 212 7.55 22.17 -0.47
C ARG A 212 6.60 21.04 -0.89
N ARG A 213 7.12 19.93 -1.47
CA ARG A 213 6.30 18.80 -1.92
C ARG A 213 6.66 17.48 -1.25
N GLY A 214 7.92 17.29 -0.82
CA GLY A 214 8.35 16.06 -0.16
C GLY A 214 9.57 15.39 -0.80
N TYR A 215 9.54 14.09 -0.94
CA TYR A 215 10.66 13.26 -1.35
C TYR A 215 10.32 12.39 -2.55
N LYS A 216 11.31 12.14 -3.40
CA LYS A 216 11.21 11.18 -4.49
C LYS A 216 12.47 10.32 -4.57
N PHE A 217 12.29 9.09 -5.02
CA PHE A 217 13.38 8.23 -5.43
C PHE A 217 13.63 8.44 -6.92
N SER A 218 14.85 8.76 -7.28
CA SER A 218 15.29 8.85 -8.68
C SER A 218 16.75 8.46 -8.80
N TYR A 219 17.05 7.79 -9.89
CA TYR A 219 18.34 7.28 -10.26
C TYR A 219 18.62 7.71 -11.70
#